data_67220b3ebd37625dae14c3134d5b4e1a
#
_entry.id   67220b3ebd37625dae14c3134d5b4e1a
#
_cell.length_a   1.000
_cell.length_b   1.000
_cell.length_c   1.000
_cell.angle_alpha   90.00
_cell.angle_beta   90.00
_cell.angle_gamma   90.00
#
_symmetry.space_group_name_H-M   'P 1'
#
loop_
_entity.id
_entity.type
_entity.pdbx_description
1 polymer ?
#
loop_
_entity_poly.entity_id
_entity_poly.type
_entity_poly.pdbx_seq_one_letter_code
_entity_poly.pdbx_strand_id
1 'polypeptide(L)'
;MRILLVLDRVENPASANALMGFRLAEQLLRRDHTVHILTLWDGLHTPPAPPEGAMQHLLAFADERQMNEALENGQKGGTPVPLRLARLAAHPAAAAAAFRQLVLKQPRRTVDSRREIERLDAEFHFDAVCAVCAPYRTAFALEAAAIRGKKFLWQLDPYASNRDYTAPGGFAREGP
;
A
#
# COMPACT_ATOMS: atom_id res chain seq x y z
N MET A 1 1.35 -11.25 -22.15
CA MET A 1 0.59 -10.15 -21.52
C MET A 1 1.50 -9.41 -20.56
N ARG A 2 1.32 -8.08 -20.43
CA ARG A 2 1.96 -7.27 -19.38
C ARG A 2 1.01 -7.16 -18.20
N ILE A 3 1.47 -7.54 -17.03
CA ILE A 3 0.63 -7.63 -15.84
C ILE A 3 1.29 -6.83 -14.71
N LEU A 4 0.52 -5.97 -14.04
CA LEU A 4 0.94 -5.28 -12.83
C LEU A 4 0.28 -5.93 -11.61
N LEU A 5 1.07 -6.39 -10.66
CA LEU A 5 0.61 -6.81 -9.34
C LEU A 5 0.83 -5.66 -8.36
N VAL A 6 -0.20 -5.29 -7.62
CA VAL A 6 -0.13 -4.23 -6.59
C VAL A 6 -0.18 -4.89 -5.22
N LEU A 7 0.93 -4.81 -4.48
CA LEU A 7 1.10 -5.43 -3.17
C LEU A 7 1.20 -4.34 -2.10
N ASP A 8 0.43 -4.46 -1.03
CA ASP A 8 0.55 -3.58 0.14
C ASP A 8 1.41 -4.27 1.22
N ARG A 9 2.28 -3.50 1.88
CA ARG A 9 3.09 -3.91 3.04
C ARG A 9 3.87 -5.21 2.87
N VAL A 10 4.81 -5.20 1.95
CA VAL A 10 5.74 -6.32 1.76
C VAL A 10 7.01 -6.12 2.62
N GLU A 11 6.83 -5.64 3.85
CA GLU A 11 7.92 -5.34 4.79
C GLU A 11 8.59 -6.61 5.33
N ASN A 12 7.77 -7.66 5.50
CA ASN A 12 8.24 -8.96 5.91
C ASN A 12 8.10 -9.96 4.75
N PRO A 13 9.20 -10.47 4.19
CA PRO A 13 9.15 -11.43 3.10
C PRO A 13 8.44 -12.74 3.49
N ALA A 14 8.31 -13.02 4.78
CA ALA A 14 7.55 -14.16 5.29
C ALA A 14 6.06 -13.86 5.50
N SER A 15 5.59 -12.64 5.24
CA SER A 15 4.16 -12.35 5.32
C SER A 15 3.38 -13.12 4.25
N ALA A 16 2.19 -13.60 4.61
CA ALA A 16 1.35 -14.34 3.67
C ALA A 16 1.09 -13.56 2.37
N ASN A 17 0.88 -12.25 2.48
CA ASN A 17 0.64 -11.38 1.32
C ASN A 17 1.84 -11.29 0.37
N ALA A 18 3.05 -11.13 0.93
CA ALA A 18 4.28 -11.10 0.15
C ALA A 18 4.50 -12.45 -0.55
N LEU A 19 4.43 -13.54 0.22
CA LEU A 19 4.60 -14.89 -0.31
C LEU A 19 3.62 -15.19 -1.44
N MET A 20 2.33 -14.94 -1.22
CA MET A 20 1.30 -15.22 -2.22
C MET A 20 1.46 -14.33 -3.44
N GLY A 21 1.73 -13.03 -3.27
CA GLY A 21 1.98 -12.11 -4.38
C GLY A 21 3.19 -12.52 -5.23
N PHE A 22 4.28 -12.90 -4.60
CA PHE A 22 5.49 -13.35 -5.30
C PHE A 22 5.31 -14.72 -5.96
N ARG A 23 4.59 -15.65 -5.31
CA ARG A 23 4.22 -16.94 -5.93
C ARG A 23 3.34 -16.74 -7.17
N LEU A 24 2.39 -15.81 -7.13
CA LEU A 24 1.61 -15.45 -8.30
C LEU A 24 2.50 -14.91 -9.41
N ALA A 25 3.42 -13.99 -9.08
CA ALA A 25 4.38 -13.44 -10.03
C ALA A 25 5.23 -14.55 -10.69
N GLU A 26 5.77 -15.49 -9.91
CA GLU A 26 6.52 -16.65 -10.44
C GLU A 26 5.69 -17.47 -11.41
N GLN A 27 4.42 -17.76 -11.09
CA GLN A 27 3.55 -18.55 -11.94
C GLN A 27 3.20 -17.83 -13.25
N LEU A 28 3.06 -16.49 -13.19
CA LEU A 28 2.82 -15.68 -14.38
C LEU A 28 4.06 -15.61 -15.27
N LEU A 29 5.25 -15.44 -14.67
CA LEU A 29 6.53 -15.46 -15.42
C LEU A 29 6.75 -16.81 -16.12
N ARG A 30 6.47 -17.94 -15.45
CA ARG A 30 6.55 -19.29 -16.05
C ARG A 30 5.61 -19.50 -17.24
N ARG A 31 4.60 -18.63 -17.40
CA ARG A 31 3.65 -18.63 -18.52
C ARG A 31 3.97 -17.55 -19.55
N ASP A 32 5.22 -17.10 -19.58
CA ASP A 32 5.73 -16.11 -20.53
C ASP A 32 4.99 -14.75 -20.47
N HIS A 33 4.49 -14.37 -19.30
CA HIS A 33 3.97 -13.03 -19.09
C HIS A 33 5.07 -12.09 -18.60
N THR A 34 5.01 -10.83 -19.00
CA THR A 34 5.83 -9.77 -18.43
C THR A 34 5.17 -9.30 -17.13
N VAL A 35 5.86 -9.42 -16.02
CA VAL A 35 5.31 -9.12 -14.70
C VAL A 35 6.00 -7.93 -14.09
N HIS A 36 5.20 -6.94 -13.69
CA HIS A 36 5.59 -5.81 -12.88
C HIS A 36 4.96 -5.95 -11.49
N ILE A 37 5.67 -5.54 -10.47
CA ILE A 37 5.20 -5.56 -9.08
C ILE A 37 5.32 -4.16 -8.50
N LEU A 38 4.20 -3.52 -8.18
CA LEU A 38 4.18 -2.30 -7.39
C LEU A 38 4.08 -2.67 -5.93
N THR A 39 5.12 -2.39 -5.17
CA THR A 39 5.18 -2.62 -3.74
C THR A 39 5.00 -1.29 -3.00
N LEU A 40 3.99 -1.24 -2.14
CA LEU A 40 3.80 -0.14 -1.21
C LEU A 40 4.72 -0.38 -0.01
N TRP A 41 5.65 0.54 0.20
CA TRP A 41 6.75 0.36 1.14
C TRP A 41 6.75 1.45 2.22
N ASP A 42 7.05 1.08 3.46
CA ASP A 42 7.10 2.00 4.60
C ASP A 42 8.35 2.88 4.64
N GLY A 43 9.35 2.59 3.84
CA GLY A 43 10.62 3.31 3.82
C GLY A 43 11.59 2.93 4.94
N LEU A 44 11.23 1.99 5.82
CA LEU A 44 12.03 1.58 6.99
C LEU A 44 12.81 0.29 6.74
N HIS A 45 12.12 -0.71 6.20
CA HIS A 45 12.67 -2.04 6.00
C HIS A 45 13.17 -2.20 4.57
N THR A 46 14.18 -3.01 4.36
CA THR A 46 14.60 -3.36 3.00
C THR A 46 13.48 -4.17 2.35
N PRO A 47 12.92 -3.69 1.23
CA PRO A 47 11.89 -4.46 0.55
C PRO A 47 12.49 -5.78 0.04
N PRO A 48 11.75 -6.89 0.12
CA PRO A 48 12.22 -8.16 -0.40
C PRO A 48 12.45 -8.07 -1.92
N ALA A 49 13.48 -8.76 -2.38
CA ALA A 49 13.75 -8.85 -3.81
C ALA A 49 12.56 -9.54 -4.53
N PRO A 50 12.15 -9.03 -5.69
CA PRO A 50 11.13 -9.66 -6.49
C PRO A 50 11.64 -10.98 -7.06
N PRO A 51 10.74 -11.88 -7.52
CA PRO A 51 11.13 -13.05 -8.29
C PRO A 51 11.97 -12.66 -9.52
N GLU A 52 12.93 -13.51 -9.87
CA GLU A 52 13.77 -13.32 -11.05
C GLU A 52 12.92 -13.14 -12.30
N GLY A 53 13.20 -12.09 -13.07
CA GLY A 53 12.44 -11.72 -14.28
C GLY A 53 11.27 -10.77 -14.03
N ALA A 54 10.88 -10.49 -12.79
CA ALA A 54 9.88 -9.47 -12.48
C ALA A 54 10.52 -8.09 -12.32
N MET A 55 9.85 -7.04 -12.81
CA MET A 55 10.23 -5.65 -12.57
C MET A 55 9.54 -5.11 -11.32
N GLN A 56 10.33 -4.67 -10.33
CA GLN A 56 9.80 -4.09 -9.10
C GLN A 56 9.76 -2.57 -9.17
N HIS A 57 8.63 -2.01 -8.77
CA HIS A 57 8.42 -0.59 -8.53
C HIS A 57 8.13 -0.38 -7.04
N LEU A 58 8.76 0.62 -6.45
CA LEU A 58 8.59 0.92 -5.03
C LEU A 58 7.90 2.26 -4.87
N LEU A 59 6.78 2.28 -4.18
CA LEU A 59 6.13 3.51 -3.74
C LEU A 59 6.37 3.69 -2.24
N ALA A 60 7.31 4.57 -1.91
CA ALA A 60 7.64 4.87 -0.53
C ALA A 60 6.70 5.94 0.05
N PHE A 61 6.24 5.69 1.26
CA PHE A 61 5.50 6.68 2.05
C PHE A 61 6.43 7.34 3.06
N ALA A 62 7.28 8.24 2.58
CA ALA A 62 8.29 8.92 3.41
C ALA A 62 7.69 9.62 4.64
N ASP A 63 6.45 10.11 4.53
CA ASP A 63 5.77 10.79 5.63
C ASP A 63 5.31 9.83 6.72
N GLU A 64 5.05 8.57 6.39
CA GLU A 64 4.69 7.56 7.38
C GLU A 64 5.90 7.10 8.18
N ARG A 65 7.07 7.08 7.57
CA ARG A 65 8.32 6.85 8.30
C ARG A 65 8.47 7.83 9.44
N GLN A 66 8.35 9.13 9.15
CA GLN A 66 8.45 10.19 10.16
C GLN A 66 7.33 10.10 11.21
N MET A 67 6.12 9.74 10.79
CA MET A 67 4.98 9.56 11.68
C MET A 67 5.14 8.32 12.55
N ASN A 68 5.59 7.20 12.02
CA ASN A 68 5.82 5.96 12.77
C ASN A 68 7.00 6.11 13.73
N GLU A 69 8.11 6.72 13.31
CA GLU A 69 9.23 7.06 14.20
C GLU A 69 8.78 8.00 15.34
N ALA A 70 7.90 8.97 15.04
CA ALA A 70 7.34 9.85 16.06
C ALA A 70 6.38 9.14 17.01
N LEU A 71 5.60 8.16 16.52
CA LEU A 71 4.68 7.34 17.31
C LEU A 71 5.43 6.30 18.15
N GLU A 72 6.40 5.60 17.60
CA GLU A 72 7.20 4.59 18.32
C GLU A 72 8.05 5.24 19.41
N ASN A 73 8.68 6.37 19.12
CA ASN A 73 9.39 7.15 20.13
C ASN A 73 8.44 7.77 21.18
N GLY A 74 7.16 7.94 20.84
CA GLY A 74 6.11 8.42 21.75
C GLY A 74 5.51 7.32 22.63
N GLN A 75 5.51 6.06 22.21
CA GLN A 75 5.01 4.94 23.00
C GLN A 75 5.95 4.53 24.15
N LYS A 76 7.24 4.77 24.01
CA LYS A 76 8.25 4.46 25.03
C LYS A 76 8.26 5.41 26.22
N GLY A 77 7.45 6.47 26.22
CA GLY A 77 7.42 7.39 27.34
C GLY A 77 6.35 8.47 27.20
N GLY A 78 5.06 8.09 27.34
CA GLY A 78 3.92 9.00 27.58
C GLY A 78 4.07 10.45 27.10
N THR A 79 4.40 10.69 25.83
CA THR A 79 4.70 12.03 25.31
C THR A 79 3.47 12.93 25.48
N PRO A 80 3.58 14.07 26.21
CA PRO A 80 2.47 14.99 26.42
C PRO A 80 1.89 15.50 25.08
N VAL A 81 0.57 15.65 25.03
CA VAL A 81 -0.16 16.13 23.83
C VAL A 81 0.45 17.39 23.20
N PRO A 82 0.90 18.41 23.96
CA PRO A 82 1.53 19.60 23.39
C PRO A 82 2.83 19.28 22.62
N LEU A 83 3.60 18.28 23.05
CA LEU A 83 4.83 17.89 22.34
C LEU A 83 4.51 17.15 21.03
N ARG A 84 3.39 16.40 20.96
CA ARG A 84 2.89 15.80 19.72
C ARG A 84 2.46 16.86 18.71
N LEU A 85 1.78 17.91 19.17
CA LEU A 85 1.38 19.05 18.34
C LEU A 85 2.59 19.87 17.86
N ALA A 86 3.58 20.09 18.71
CA ALA A 86 4.81 20.77 18.33
C ALA A 86 5.62 19.96 17.28
N ARG A 87 5.67 18.63 17.39
CA ARG A 87 6.29 17.75 16.38
C ARG A 87 5.53 17.73 15.07
N LEU A 88 4.18 17.72 15.11
CA LEU A 88 3.34 17.87 13.92
C LEU A 88 3.56 19.23 13.23
N ALA A 89 3.74 20.29 13.99
CA ALA A 89 4.04 21.63 13.47
C ALA A 89 5.45 21.71 12.82
N ALA A 90 6.41 20.96 13.36
CA ALA A 90 7.76 20.86 12.80
C ALA A 90 7.83 20.06 11.48
N HIS A 91 6.77 19.27 11.17
CA HIS A 91 6.68 18.45 9.95
C HIS A 91 5.39 18.77 9.17
N PRO A 92 5.37 19.87 8.39
CA PRO A 92 4.14 20.35 7.74
C PRO A 92 3.52 19.32 6.77
N ALA A 93 4.33 18.46 6.16
CA ALA A 93 3.83 17.39 5.29
C ALA A 93 3.06 16.32 6.09
N ALA A 94 3.57 15.94 7.28
CA ALA A 94 2.89 15.00 8.18
C ALA A 94 1.60 15.61 8.77
N ALA A 95 1.63 16.91 9.09
CA ALA A 95 0.44 17.64 9.56
C ALA A 95 -0.63 17.72 8.46
N ALA A 96 -0.24 18.00 7.21
CA ALA A 96 -1.15 18.02 6.07
C ALA A 96 -1.72 16.62 5.77
N ALA A 97 -0.92 15.55 5.92
CA ALA A 97 -1.38 14.17 5.75
C ALA A 97 -2.38 13.79 6.85
N ALA A 98 -2.08 14.10 8.12
CA ALA A 98 -2.99 13.88 9.25
C ALA A 98 -4.31 14.67 9.08
N PHE A 99 -4.23 15.92 8.65
CA PHE A 99 -5.40 16.75 8.37
C PHE A 99 -6.27 16.17 7.26
N ARG A 100 -5.67 15.75 6.14
CA ARG A 100 -6.39 15.10 5.05
C ARG A 100 -7.06 13.81 5.49
N GLN A 101 -6.38 13.00 6.26
CA GLN A 101 -6.93 11.75 6.79
C GLN A 101 -8.09 12.00 7.77
N LEU A 102 -7.97 12.99 8.64
CA LEU A 102 -8.99 13.29 9.66
C LEU A 102 -10.18 14.07 9.10
N VAL A 103 -9.93 15.05 8.24
CA VAL A 103 -10.97 15.98 7.75
C VAL A 103 -11.56 15.51 6.43
N LEU A 104 -10.73 15.11 5.47
CA LEU A 104 -11.20 14.71 4.15
C LEU A 104 -11.54 13.22 4.04
N LYS A 105 -11.28 12.45 5.11
CA LYS A 105 -11.49 10.98 5.16
C LYS A 105 -10.88 10.24 3.93
N GLN A 106 -9.93 10.87 3.25
CA GLN A 106 -9.24 10.28 2.11
C GLN A 106 -7.90 9.73 2.59
N PRO A 107 -7.71 8.42 2.63
CA PRO A 107 -6.42 7.85 2.97
C PRO A 107 -5.42 8.23 1.87
N ARG A 108 -4.38 8.99 2.23
CA ARG A 108 -3.34 9.47 1.30
C ARG A 108 -2.74 8.32 0.50
N ARG A 109 -2.51 7.18 1.12
CA ARG A 109 -1.99 5.97 0.48
C ARG A 109 -2.83 5.52 -0.71
N THR A 110 -4.15 5.60 -0.60
CA THR A 110 -5.04 5.25 -1.72
C THR A 110 -4.86 6.19 -2.89
N VAL A 111 -4.75 7.50 -2.63
CA VAL A 111 -4.58 8.51 -3.68
C VAL A 111 -3.21 8.39 -4.36
N ASP A 112 -2.15 8.23 -3.57
CA ASP A 112 -0.79 8.12 -4.12
C ASP A 112 -0.60 6.79 -4.85
N SER A 113 -1.16 5.70 -4.33
CA SER A 113 -1.17 4.40 -5.01
C SER A 113 -1.93 4.44 -6.32
N ARG A 114 -3.09 5.12 -6.36
CA ARG A 114 -3.84 5.32 -7.60
C ARG A 114 -3.01 6.05 -8.65
N ARG A 115 -2.40 7.17 -8.28
CA ARG A 115 -1.56 7.97 -9.19
C ARG A 115 -0.38 7.17 -9.73
N GLU A 116 0.24 6.36 -8.87
CA GLU A 116 1.36 5.53 -9.28
C GLU A 116 0.92 4.40 -10.22
N ILE A 117 -0.23 3.77 -9.97
CA ILE A 117 -0.83 2.78 -10.89
C ILE A 117 -1.10 3.43 -12.25
N GLU A 118 -1.71 4.63 -12.27
CA GLU A 118 -2.00 5.37 -13.50
C GLU A 118 -0.71 5.77 -14.25
N ARG A 119 0.33 6.20 -13.53
CA ARG A 119 1.64 6.54 -14.10
C ARG A 119 2.30 5.32 -14.76
N LEU A 120 2.32 4.20 -14.04
CA LEU A 120 2.90 2.96 -14.55
C LEU A 120 2.10 2.41 -15.74
N ASP A 121 0.77 2.50 -15.72
CA ASP A 121 -0.05 2.08 -16.85
C ASP A 121 0.19 2.96 -18.09
N ALA A 122 0.37 4.26 -17.90
CA ALA A 122 0.71 5.17 -19.00
C ALA A 122 2.08 4.85 -19.61
N GLU A 123 3.04 4.40 -18.81
CA GLU A 123 4.39 4.05 -19.26
C GLU A 123 4.47 2.67 -19.90
N PHE A 124 3.88 1.66 -19.25
CA PHE A 124 4.05 0.26 -19.64
C PHE A 124 2.86 -0.35 -20.37
N HIS A 125 1.70 0.27 -20.37
CA HIS A 125 0.47 -0.19 -21.05
C HIS A 125 0.10 -1.62 -20.65
N PHE A 126 -0.34 -1.81 -19.40
CA PHE A 126 -0.69 -3.12 -18.87
C PHE A 126 -1.96 -3.69 -19.50
N ASP A 127 -1.95 -4.98 -19.84
CA ASP A 127 -3.14 -5.73 -20.23
C ASP A 127 -4.04 -6.03 -19.03
N ALA A 128 -3.42 -6.18 -17.84
CA ALA A 128 -4.11 -6.48 -16.60
C ALA A 128 -3.38 -5.86 -15.40
N VAL A 129 -4.17 -5.38 -14.43
CA VAL A 129 -3.67 -4.91 -13.14
C VAL A 129 -4.42 -5.67 -12.05
N CYS A 130 -3.69 -6.30 -11.14
CA CYS A 130 -4.24 -7.11 -10.06
C CYS A 130 -3.83 -6.52 -8.70
N ALA A 131 -4.80 -6.10 -7.91
CA ALA A 131 -4.58 -5.78 -6.51
C ALA A 131 -4.64 -7.07 -5.69
N VAL A 132 -3.54 -7.38 -5.00
CA VAL A 132 -3.49 -8.50 -4.06
C VAL A 132 -3.87 -7.96 -2.69
N CYS A 133 -5.05 -8.36 -2.22
CA CYS A 133 -5.66 -7.76 -1.05
C CYS A 133 -5.36 -8.45 0.25
N ALA A 134 -4.69 -7.74 1.05
CA ALA A 134 -4.82 -7.46 2.46
C ALA A 134 -3.81 -6.39 2.83
N PRO A 135 -4.21 -5.20 3.19
CA PRO A 135 -5.56 -4.61 3.34
C PRO A 135 -6.15 -4.10 2.02
N TYR A 136 -7.44 -3.68 2.06
CA TYR A 136 -8.21 -3.24 0.89
C TYR A 136 -7.76 -1.93 0.21
N ARG A 137 -6.75 -1.25 0.72
CA ARG A 137 -6.25 0.02 0.16
C ARG A 137 -5.84 -0.08 -1.29
N THR A 138 -5.16 -1.16 -1.64
CA THR A 138 -4.76 -1.45 -3.02
C THR A 138 -5.95 -1.67 -3.93
N ALA A 139 -7.02 -2.29 -3.42
CA ALA A 139 -8.27 -2.50 -4.14
C ALA A 139 -8.96 -1.17 -4.46
N PHE A 140 -9.13 -0.30 -3.46
CA PHE A 140 -9.73 1.03 -3.66
C PHE A 140 -8.90 1.91 -4.59
N ALA A 141 -7.57 1.85 -4.47
CA ALA A 141 -6.68 2.56 -5.38
C ALA A 141 -6.85 2.07 -6.83
N LEU A 142 -6.93 0.75 -7.03
CA LEU A 142 -7.11 0.15 -8.35
C LEU A 142 -8.51 0.44 -8.91
N GLU A 143 -9.55 0.36 -8.08
CA GLU A 143 -10.91 0.70 -8.49
C GLU A 143 -10.99 2.11 -9.05
N ALA A 144 -10.42 3.07 -8.32
CA ALA A 144 -10.44 4.48 -8.68
C ALA A 144 -9.43 4.86 -9.79
N ALA A 145 -8.47 3.99 -10.14
CA ALA A 145 -7.46 4.30 -11.14
C ALA A 145 -8.03 4.30 -12.57
N ALA A 146 -7.67 5.30 -13.36
CA ALA A 146 -8.03 5.39 -14.78
C ALA A 146 -6.99 4.65 -15.63
N ILE A 147 -7.16 3.33 -15.78
CA ILE A 147 -6.29 2.46 -16.56
C ILE A 147 -7.01 1.84 -17.75
N ARG A 148 -6.25 1.40 -18.77
CA ARG A 148 -6.79 0.76 -19.97
C ARG A 148 -6.98 -0.75 -19.81
N GLY A 149 -6.10 -1.38 -19.02
CA GLY A 149 -6.11 -2.81 -18.79
C GLY A 149 -7.28 -3.28 -17.92
N LYS A 150 -7.45 -4.60 -17.86
CA LYS A 150 -8.45 -5.22 -16.99
C LYS A 150 -8.04 -5.12 -15.54
N LYS A 151 -8.98 -4.79 -14.66
CA LYS A 151 -8.78 -4.73 -13.22
C LYS A 151 -9.19 -6.04 -12.57
N PHE A 152 -8.31 -6.57 -11.72
CA PHE A 152 -8.55 -7.78 -10.95
C PHE A 152 -8.32 -7.53 -9.48
N LEU A 153 -9.13 -8.17 -8.65
CA LEU A 153 -8.95 -8.22 -7.23
C LEU A 153 -8.69 -9.66 -6.82
N TRP A 154 -7.53 -9.92 -6.22
CA TRP A 154 -7.27 -11.20 -5.59
C TRP A 154 -7.43 -11.08 -4.08
N GLN A 155 -8.60 -11.50 -3.61
CA GLN A 155 -8.92 -11.48 -2.20
C GLN A 155 -8.42 -12.78 -1.56
N LEU A 156 -7.50 -12.66 -0.61
CA LEU A 156 -6.94 -13.81 0.13
C LEU A 156 -7.83 -14.21 1.29
N ASP A 157 -8.40 -13.23 2.01
CA ASP A 157 -9.26 -13.44 3.18
C ASP A 157 -10.54 -12.60 3.10
N PRO A 158 -11.69 -13.13 3.56
CA PRO A 158 -12.93 -12.38 3.66
C PRO A 158 -12.92 -11.45 4.89
N TYR A 159 -12.20 -10.34 4.81
CA TYR A 159 -12.03 -9.40 5.94
C TYR A 159 -13.34 -8.85 6.51
N ALA A 160 -14.39 -8.75 5.71
CA ALA A 160 -15.68 -8.25 6.16
C ALA A 160 -16.31 -9.08 7.29
N SER A 161 -15.91 -10.35 7.43
CA SER A 161 -16.38 -11.25 8.50
C SER A 161 -15.42 -11.33 9.70
N ASN A 162 -14.24 -10.73 9.61
CA ASN A 162 -13.25 -10.79 10.67
C ASN A 162 -13.45 -9.63 11.66
N ARG A 163 -13.76 -9.95 12.93
CA ARG A 163 -14.00 -8.96 13.99
C ARG A 163 -12.83 -8.02 14.23
N ASP A 164 -11.60 -8.46 14.00
CA ASP A 164 -10.40 -7.64 14.20
C ASP A 164 -10.34 -6.45 13.22
N TYR A 165 -10.99 -6.59 12.05
CA TYR A 165 -11.05 -5.53 11.03
C TYR A 165 -12.33 -4.70 11.10
N THR A 166 -13.39 -5.20 11.74
CA THR A 166 -14.68 -4.49 11.89
C THR A 166 -14.80 -3.76 13.23
N ALA A 167 -13.89 -4.00 14.18
CA ALA A 167 -13.88 -3.32 15.48
C ALA A 167 -13.69 -1.78 15.33
N PRO A 168 -14.24 -0.97 16.25
CA PRO A 168 -14.00 0.47 16.26
C PRO A 168 -12.50 0.78 16.31
N GLY A 169 -11.94 1.31 15.23
CA GLY A 169 -10.50 1.53 15.06
C GLY A 169 -9.81 0.56 14.08
N GLY A 170 -10.50 -0.51 13.66
CA GLY A 170 -10.02 -1.41 12.61
C GLY A 170 -10.13 -0.83 11.20
N PHE A 171 -9.77 -1.63 10.21
CA PHE A 171 -9.73 -1.24 8.78
C PHE A 171 -11.07 -0.79 8.19
N ALA A 172 -12.20 -1.03 8.85
CA ALA A 172 -13.51 -0.50 8.43
C ALA A 172 -13.57 1.04 8.38
N ARG A 173 -12.58 1.74 9.00
CA ARG A 173 -12.42 3.20 8.86
C ARG A 173 -11.66 3.61 7.60
N GLU A 174 -11.10 2.69 6.83
CA GLU A 174 -10.37 2.94 5.59
C GLU A 174 -11.26 2.81 4.34
N GLY A 175 -12.54 2.52 4.51
CA GLY A 175 -13.53 2.56 3.44
C GLY A 175 -13.82 3.99 2.96
N PRO A 176 -14.41 4.12 1.76
CA PRO A 176 -14.70 5.42 1.14
C PRO A 176 -15.56 6.31 2.02
#